data_6a941a83377d7556273036f450a34842
#
_entry.id   6a941a83377d7556273036f450a34842
#
_cell.length_a   1.000
_cell.length_b   1.000
_cell.length_c   1.000
_cell.angle_alpha   90.00
_cell.angle_beta   90.00
_cell.angle_gamma   90.00
#
_symmetry.space_group_name_H-M   'P 1'
#
loop_
_entity.id
_entity.type
_entity.pdbx_description
1 polymer ?
#
loop_
_entity_poly.entity_id
_entity_poly.type
_entity_poly.pdbx_seq_one_letter_code
_entity_poly.pdbx_strand_id
1 'polypeptide(L)'
;MIYLDCPQTPEIRGEFHRNPGEEHLLTFDTDKIVTFRVNGQELEFFLEPGDSLHADITYGDRLAETILFSGSERAVDQNQFLWDLYRYRLSVHFKTSLNACVVLDHKPADRIAAAKKFSEEARKMLNENKKKYSEAFINYVEATLDALVGESQIYYPDLYASMRQKPISEQGIGDYWTLLDNYQTRTDEASLRCAPYVDFLVKYMVYEKAKKSADRDAGLGKFLPTTVEDTYKLAVATFKDAQLDAVLFRVLTDYVVQGKNIEEVERWIADYKQKYNKDKEYAKILDLLMQ
;
A
#
# COMPACT_ATOMS: atom_id res chain seq x y z
N MET A 1 0.94 14.47 12.67
CA MET A 1 1.96 13.94 11.75
C MET A 1 1.28 13.57 10.45
N ILE A 2 1.76 14.10 9.34
CA ILE A 2 1.21 13.80 8.01
C ILE A 2 2.25 12.94 7.30
N TYR A 3 1.80 11.82 6.75
CA TYR A 3 2.63 10.92 5.96
C TYR A 3 2.13 10.91 4.51
N LEU A 4 3.04 11.05 3.56
CA LEU A 4 2.76 10.77 2.17
C LEU A 4 3.01 9.29 1.91
N ASP A 5 1.99 8.58 1.47
CA ASP A 5 2.09 7.15 1.18
C ASP A 5 2.71 6.86 -0.18
N CYS A 6 2.38 7.68 -1.14
CA CYS A 6 3.08 7.70 -2.40
C CYS A 6 4.20 8.71 -2.25
N PRO A 7 5.44 8.37 -2.54
CA PRO A 7 6.57 9.28 -2.37
C PRO A 7 6.58 10.34 -3.48
N GLN A 8 5.53 11.15 -3.52
CA GLN A 8 5.38 12.22 -4.49
C GLN A 8 6.24 13.43 -4.12
N THR A 9 6.40 13.67 -2.81
CA THR A 9 7.32 14.72 -2.33
C THR A 9 7.84 14.36 -0.95
N PRO A 10 9.08 13.86 -0.84
CA PRO A 10 9.70 13.53 0.45
C PRO A 10 9.76 14.73 1.41
N GLU A 11 9.71 15.95 0.89
CA GLU A 11 9.79 17.20 1.66
C GLU A 11 8.55 17.44 2.53
N ILE A 12 7.41 16.82 2.23
CA ILE A 12 6.18 17.02 3.01
C ILE A 12 6.06 16.03 4.18
N ARG A 13 7.12 15.39 4.59
CA ARG A 13 7.20 14.69 5.87
C ARG A 13 7.35 15.70 6.99
N GLY A 14 6.25 16.36 7.37
CA GLY A 14 6.22 17.34 8.44
C GLY A 14 5.51 16.81 9.67
N GLU A 15 6.04 17.09 10.85
CA GLU A 15 5.27 17.02 12.08
C GLU A 15 4.45 18.30 12.20
N PHE A 16 3.13 18.17 12.12
CA PHE A 16 2.21 19.24 12.44
C PHE A 16 1.66 18.99 13.84
N HIS A 17 1.90 19.92 14.75
CA HIS A 17 1.28 19.85 16.07
C HIS A 17 -0.21 20.14 15.95
N ARG A 18 -1.03 19.34 16.58
CA ARG A 18 -2.48 19.54 16.63
C ARG A 18 -2.84 20.53 17.74
N ASN A 19 -2.83 21.80 17.43
CA ASN A 19 -3.44 22.76 18.33
C ASN A 19 -4.85 23.06 17.82
N PRO A 20 -5.88 23.06 18.71
CA PRO A 20 -7.23 23.41 18.30
C PRO A 20 -7.28 24.77 17.61
N GLY A 21 -7.90 24.84 16.43
CA GLY A 21 -8.03 26.05 15.64
C GLY A 21 -6.83 26.41 14.77
N GLU A 22 -5.79 25.58 14.70
CA GLU A 22 -4.71 25.77 13.72
C GLU A 22 -5.09 25.20 12.35
N GLU A 23 -4.83 25.98 11.31
CA GLU A 23 -4.98 25.55 9.91
C GLU A 23 -3.61 25.26 9.31
N HIS A 24 -3.52 24.17 8.56
CA HIS A 24 -2.32 23.77 7.83
C HIS A 24 -2.64 23.68 6.35
N LEU A 25 -2.00 24.53 5.54
CA LEU A 25 -2.13 24.48 4.09
C LEU A 25 -1.05 23.56 3.50
N LEU A 26 -1.51 22.56 2.74
CA LEU A 26 -0.64 21.70 1.93
C LEU A 26 -0.89 22.01 0.46
N THR A 27 0.19 22.20 -0.29
CA THR A 27 0.13 22.42 -1.74
C THR A 27 1.02 21.42 -2.43
N PHE A 28 0.49 20.78 -3.48
CA PHE A 28 1.18 19.79 -4.28
C PHE A 28 1.26 20.30 -5.72
N ASP A 29 2.48 20.48 -6.23
CA ASP A 29 2.74 20.84 -7.63
C ASP A 29 3.00 19.55 -8.43
N THR A 30 1.93 18.91 -8.87
CA THR A 30 1.98 17.64 -9.60
C THR A 30 0.81 17.51 -10.56
N ASP A 31 1.02 16.79 -11.66
CA ASP A 31 -0.01 16.38 -12.62
C ASP A 31 -0.57 14.96 -12.30
N LYS A 32 -0.22 14.42 -11.14
CA LYS A 32 -0.55 13.07 -10.70
C LYS A 32 -1.50 13.08 -9.50
N ILE A 33 -2.06 11.90 -9.19
CA ILE A 33 -2.80 11.73 -7.94
C ILE A 33 -1.86 11.88 -6.75
N VAL A 34 -2.39 12.45 -5.67
CA VAL A 34 -1.70 12.57 -4.38
C VAL A 34 -2.50 11.83 -3.33
N THR A 35 -1.82 10.99 -2.56
CA THR A 35 -2.38 10.34 -1.38
C THR A 35 -1.52 10.65 -0.17
N PHE A 36 -2.16 10.93 0.96
CA PHE A 36 -1.46 11.18 2.20
C PHE A 36 -2.28 10.71 3.39
N ARG A 37 -1.62 10.52 4.52
CA ARG A 37 -2.26 10.10 5.77
C ARG A 37 -1.99 11.09 6.87
N VAL A 38 -3.00 11.30 7.68
CA VAL A 38 -2.93 12.11 8.89
C VAL A 38 -3.06 11.20 10.09
N ASN A 39 -2.29 11.47 11.16
CA ASN A 39 -2.27 10.66 12.37
C ASN A 39 -1.85 9.20 12.18
N GLY A 40 -0.77 9.01 11.46
CA GLY A 40 -0.06 7.74 11.47
C GLY A 40 -0.81 6.57 10.87
N GLN A 41 -1.65 6.69 9.91
CA GLN A 41 -2.41 5.65 9.19
C GLN A 41 -3.93 5.67 9.40
N GLU A 42 -4.46 6.61 10.16
CA GLU A 42 -5.89 6.53 10.49
C GLU A 42 -6.74 7.25 9.46
N LEU A 43 -6.32 8.41 9.01
CA LEU A 43 -7.06 9.22 8.05
C LEU A 43 -6.30 9.29 6.74
N GLU A 44 -6.85 8.69 5.73
CA GLU A 44 -6.32 8.69 4.37
C GLU A 44 -7.06 9.73 3.53
N PHE A 45 -6.29 10.48 2.71
CA PHE A 45 -6.79 11.48 1.80
C PHE A 45 -6.32 11.18 0.39
N PHE A 46 -7.16 11.49 -0.58
CA PHE A 46 -6.92 11.32 -1.99
C PHE A 46 -7.27 12.60 -2.75
N LEU A 47 -6.34 13.07 -3.57
CA LEU A 47 -6.52 14.26 -4.41
C LEU A 47 -6.07 13.97 -5.84
N GLU A 48 -6.73 14.62 -6.78
CA GLU A 48 -6.35 14.64 -8.19
C GLU A 48 -5.91 16.05 -8.61
N PRO A 49 -5.17 16.17 -9.72
CA PRO A 49 -4.77 17.49 -10.23
C PRO A 49 -5.96 18.45 -10.36
N GLY A 50 -5.80 19.65 -9.81
CA GLY A 50 -6.84 20.68 -9.81
C GLY A 50 -7.85 20.55 -8.66
N ASP A 51 -7.75 19.56 -7.80
CA ASP A 51 -8.60 19.45 -6.62
C ASP A 51 -8.21 20.48 -5.56
N SER A 52 -9.22 20.90 -4.80
CA SER A 52 -9.09 21.69 -3.56
C SER A 52 -9.96 21.03 -2.51
N LEU A 53 -9.39 20.75 -1.33
CA LEU A 53 -10.07 20.10 -0.23
C LEU A 53 -9.75 20.81 1.08
N HIS A 54 -10.78 21.16 1.83
CA HIS A 54 -10.66 21.56 3.22
C HIS A 54 -11.29 20.47 4.09
N ALA A 55 -10.58 20.05 5.14
CA ALA A 55 -11.03 19.07 6.09
C ALA A 55 -10.98 19.63 7.51
N ASP A 56 -12.14 19.84 8.12
CA ASP A 56 -12.26 20.22 9.52
C ASP A 56 -12.43 18.95 10.36
N ILE A 57 -11.40 18.64 11.16
CA ILE A 57 -11.29 17.36 11.87
C ILE A 57 -11.47 17.58 13.36
N THR A 58 -12.51 17.01 13.93
CA THR A 58 -12.72 16.97 15.38
C THR A 58 -12.16 15.66 15.92
N TYR A 59 -11.29 15.77 16.92
CA TYR A 59 -10.69 14.63 17.60
C TYR A 59 -11.33 14.40 18.96
N GLY A 60 -11.63 13.13 19.26
CA GLY A 60 -11.84 12.64 20.61
C GLY A 60 -10.52 12.34 21.33
N ASP A 61 -10.56 11.51 22.35
CA ASP A 61 -9.38 11.19 23.16
C ASP A 61 -8.23 10.60 22.34
N ARG A 62 -8.53 9.80 21.32
CA ARG A 62 -7.52 9.06 20.54
C ARG A 62 -7.72 9.11 19.04
N LEU A 63 -8.96 9.11 18.58
CA LEU A 63 -9.34 8.98 17.18
C LEU A 63 -10.08 10.22 16.70
N ALA A 64 -10.10 10.44 15.39
CA ALA A 64 -11.01 11.40 14.80
C ALA A 64 -12.46 10.93 14.98
N GLU A 65 -13.31 11.83 15.46
CA GLU A 65 -14.73 11.56 15.68
C GLU A 65 -15.57 12.01 14.50
N THR A 66 -15.26 13.19 13.95
CA THR A 66 -15.93 13.72 12.77
C THR A 66 -14.94 14.40 11.84
N ILE A 67 -15.25 14.36 10.55
CA ILE A 67 -14.58 15.17 9.53
C ILE A 67 -15.67 15.85 8.71
N LEU A 68 -15.56 17.17 8.54
CA LEU A 68 -16.38 17.95 7.63
C LEU A 68 -15.53 18.37 6.43
N PHE A 69 -15.93 17.93 5.25
CA PHE A 69 -15.24 18.26 4.01
C PHE A 69 -15.93 19.40 3.27
N SER A 70 -15.10 20.28 2.66
CA SER A 70 -15.55 21.28 1.68
C SER A 70 -14.47 21.50 0.63
N GLY A 71 -14.84 22.00 -0.54
CA GLY A 71 -13.91 22.20 -1.67
C GLY A 71 -14.49 21.74 -3.00
N SER A 72 -13.66 21.16 -3.87
CA SER A 72 -14.10 20.57 -5.14
C SER A 72 -15.07 19.42 -4.87
N GLU A 73 -16.23 19.40 -5.54
CA GLU A 73 -17.30 18.42 -5.30
C GLU A 73 -16.77 16.98 -5.36
N ARG A 74 -15.98 16.67 -6.39
CA ARG A 74 -15.36 15.35 -6.55
C ARG A 74 -14.41 15.01 -5.40
N ALA A 75 -13.52 15.92 -5.01
CA ALA A 75 -12.59 15.70 -3.91
C ALA A 75 -13.33 15.45 -2.59
N VAL A 76 -14.41 16.20 -2.34
CA VAL A 76 -15.28 16.02 -1.17
C VAL A 76 -15.91 14.61 -1.18
N ASP A 77 -16.56 14.22 -2.29
CA ASP A 77 -17.22 12.91 -2.39
C ASP A 77 -16.22 11.73 -2.22
N GLN A 78 -15.03 11.82 -2.81
CA GLN A 78 -14.00 10.79 -2.74
C GLN A 78 -13.42 10.67 -1.32
N ASN A 79 -13.13 11.77 -0.67
CA ASN A 79 -12.59 11.74 0.70
C ASN A 79 -13.68 11.40 1.73
N GLN A 80 -14.94 11.75 1.48
CA GLN A 80 -16.07 11.29 2.29
C GLN A 80 -16.17 9.75 2.23
N PHE A 81 -15.98 9.14 1.04
CA PHE A 81 -15.95 7.69 0.93
C PHE A 81 -14.82 7.05 1.77
N LEU A 82 -13.61 7.61 1.72
CA LEU A 82 -12.48 7.10 2.53
C LEU A 82 -12.78 7.19 4.02
N TRP A 83 -13.41 8.30 4.45
CA TRP A 83 -13.86 8.47 5.84
C TRP A 83 -14.93 7.46 6.23
N ASP A 84 -15.92 7.22 5.38
CA ASP A 84 -16.99 6.25 5.64
C ASP A 84 -16.45 4.82 5.67
N LEU A 85 -15.49 4.49 4.80
CA LEU A 85 -14.80 3.20 4.80
C LEU A 85 -13.98 3.01 6.10
N TYR A 86 -13.29 4.06 6.56
CA TYR A 86 -12.59 4.05 7.85
C TYR A 86 -13.56 3.78 9.00
N ARG A 87 -14.69 4.48 9.06
CA ARG A 87 -15.72 4.27 10.09
C ARG A 87 -16.32 2.86 10.04
N TYR A 88 -16.58 2.36 8.85
CA TYR A 88 -17.01 0.97 8.65
C TYR A 88 -15.99 0.00 9.21
N ARG A 89 -14.71 0.18 8.90
CA ARG A 89 -13.62 -0.63 9.44
C ARG A 89 -13.62 -0.69 10.97
N LEU A 90 -13.80 0.45 11.61
CA LEU A 90 -13.89 0.52 13.07
C LEU A 90 -15.12 -0.20 13.63
N SER A 91 -16.27 -0.03 12.99
CA SER A 91 -17.55 -0.64 13.42
C SER A 91 -17.51 -2.16 13.39
N VAL A 92 -16.79 -2.75 12.45
CA VAL A 92 -16.60 -4.22 12.33
C VAL A 92 -15.32 -4.73 12.99
N HIS A 93 -14.60 -3.84 13.70
CA HIS A 93 -13.33 -4.15 14.38
C HIS A 93 -12.26 -4.78 13.49
N PHE A 94 -12.28 -4.49 12.18
CA PHE A 94 -11.30 -5.04 11.25
C PHE A 94 -9.91 -4.45 11.47
N LYS A 95 -8.93 -5.32 11.77
CA LYS A 95 -7.54 -4.93 12.00
C LYS A 95 -6.78 -4.92 10.69
N THR A 96 -6.14 -3.81 10.34
CA THR A 96 -5.25 -3.71 9.16
C THR A 96 -3.85 -4.27 9.44
N SER A 97 -3.32 -4.04 10.62
CA SER A 97 -1.99 -4.52 11.01
C SER A 97 -1.94 -6.06 11.12
N LEU A 98 -1.18 -6.68 10.24
CA LEU A 98 -0.98 -8.14 10.24
C LEU A 98 -0.25 -8.61 11.50
N ASN A 99 0.75 -7.85 11.98
CA ASN A 99 1.43 -8.15 13.23
C ASN A 99 0.47 -8.15 14.42
N ALA A 100 -0.43 -7.15 14.51
CA ALA A 100 -1.43 -7.12 15.57
C ALA A 100 -2.38 -8.34 15.48
N CYS A 101 -2.75 -8.77 14.28
CA CYS A 101 -3.54 -9.98 14.08
C CYS A 101 -2.84 -11.23 14.60
N VAL A 102 -1.53 -11.39 14.34
CA VAL A 102 -0.76 -12.53 14.89
C VAL A 102 -0.68 -12.46 16.41
N VAL A 103 -0.40 -11.28 16.98
CA VAL A 103 -0.35 -11.10 18.46
C VAL A 103 -1.69 -11.47 19.11
N LEU A 104 -2.81 -11.10 18.48
CA LEU A 104 -4.15 -11.45 18.94
C LEU A 104 -4.58 -12.88 18.57
N ASP A 105 -3.70 -13.67 17.99
CA ASP A 105 -3.92 -15.05 17.57
C ASP A 105 -5.10 -15.24 16.58
N HIS A 106 -5.31 -14.27 15.68
CA HIS A 106 -6.25 -14.45 14.59
C HIS A 106 -5.74 -15.56 13.67
N LYS A 107 -6.52 -16.61 13.48
CA LYS A 107 -6.12 -17.73 12.62
C LYS A 107 -6.07 -17.29 11.16
N PRO A 108 -5.14 -17.80 10.33
CA PRO A 108 -5.02 -17.41 8.93
C PRO A 108 -6.31 -17.59 8.12
N ALA A 109 -7.03 -18.70 8.31
CA ALA A 109 -8.31 -18.90 7.63
C ALA A 109 -9.33 -17.80 7.99
N ASP A 110 -9.44 -17.43 9.27
CA ASP A 110 -10.35 -16.38 9.75
C ASP A 110 -9.93 -15.00 9.22
N ARG A 111 -8.61 -14.73 9.20
CA ARG A 111 -8.07 -13.48 8.65
C ARG A 111 -8.37 -13.33 7.17
N ILE A 112 -8.16 -14.38 6.37
CA ILE A 112 -8.48 -14.39 4.94
C ILE A 112 -9.98 -14.16 4.72
N ALA A 113 -10.83 -14.86 5.46
CA ALA A 113 -12.27 -14.69 5.38
C ALA A 113 -12.70 -13.27 5.75
N ALA A 114 -12.15 -12.71 6.83
CA ALA A 114 -12.43 -11.34 7.26
C ALA A 114 -11.98 -10.30 6.22
N ALA A 115 -10.80 -10.48 5.61
CA ALA A 115 -10.29 -9.59 4.57
C ALA A 115 -11.17 -9.61 3.31
N LYS A 116 -11.59 -10.80 2.87
CA LYS A 116 -12.52 -10.94 1.74
C LYS A 116 -13.85 -10.26 2.03
N LYS A 117 -14.46 -10.57 3.18
CA LYS A 117 -15.74 -9.96 3.58
C LYS A 117 -15.65 -8.43 3.65
N PHE A 118 -14.61 -7.90 4.28
CA PHE A 118 -14.40 -6.46 4.36
C PHE A 118 -14.27 -5.85 2.95
N SER A 119 -13.49 -6.48 2.08
CA SER A 119 -13.29 -6.03 0.71
C SER A 119 -14.57 -6.09 -0.14
N GLU A 120 -15.41 -7.10 0.04
CA GLU A 120 -16.71 -7.21 -0.64
C GLU A 120 -17.65 -6.08 -0.25
N GLU A 121 -17.77 -5.78 1.04
CA GLU A 121 -18.61 -4.68 1.53
C GLU A 121 -18.06 -3.32 1.09
N ALA A 122 -16.73 -3.12 1.12
CA ALA A 122 -16.12 -1.90 0.63
C ALA A 122 -16.39 -1.68 -0.88
N ARG A 123 -16.31 -2.73 -1.69
CA ARG A 123 -16.68 -2.66 -3.12
C ARG A 123 -18.15 -2.36 -3.35
N LYS A 124 -19.02 -2.89 -2.50
CA LYS A 124 -20.45 -2.56 -2.54
C LYS A 124 -20.68 -1.07 -2.27
N MET A 125 -20.09 -0.53 -1.19
CA MET A 125 -20.14 0.90 -0.89
C MET A 125 -19.61 1.76 -2.06
N LEU A 126 -18.49 1.34 -2.67
CA LEU A 126 -17.90 2.03 -3.82
C LEU A 126 -18.85 2.05 -5.02
N ASN A 127 -19.47 0.92 -5.33
CA ASN A 127 -20.38 0.78 -6.46
C ASN A 127 -21.70 1.54 -6.30
N GLU A 128 -22.21 1.69 -5.09
CA GLU A 128 -23.44 2.44 -4.81
C GLU A 128 -23.34 3.92 -5.24
N ASN A 129 -22.16 4.50 -5.16
CA ASN A 129 -21.90 5.90 -5.50
C ASN A 129 -20.91 6.08 -6.67
N LYS A 130 -20.65 5.04 -7.45
CA LYS A 130 -19.61 5.01 -8.49
C LYS A 130 -19.60 6.22 -9.43
N LYS A 131 -20.78 6.80 -9.73
CA LYS A 131 -20.92 7.95 -10.63
C LYS A 131 -20.32 9.25 -10.08
N LYS A 132 -20.08 9.32 -8.76
CA LYS A 132 -19.49 10.48 -8.07
C LYS A 132 -17.97 10.45 -8.07
N TYR A 133 -17.38 9.32 -8.41
CA TYR A 133 -15.95 9.09 -8.29
C TYR A 133 -15.27 9.08 -9.66
N SER A 134 -14.02 9.51 -9.71
CA SER A 134 -13.18 9.37 -10.88
C SER A 134 -12.77 7.90 -11.09
N GLU A 135 -12.36 7.56 -12.29
CA GLU A 135 -11.78 6.25 -12.58
C GLU A 135 -10.49 6.02 -11.80
N ALA A 136 -9.66 7.06 -11.65
CA ALA A 136 -8.43 7.00 -10.87
C ALA A 136 -8.70 6.66 -9.39
N PHE A 137 -9.69 7.29 -8.77
CA PHE A 137 -10.09 6.99 -7.41
C PHE A 137 -10.61 5.55 -7.25
N ILE A 138 -11.47 5.11 -8.17
CA ILE A 138 -12.00 3.75 -8.16
C ILE A 138 -10.86 2.74 -8.24
N ASN A 139 -9.93 2.93 -9.18
CA ASN A 139 -8.77 2.06 -9.35
C ASN A 139 -7.86 2.05 -8.13
N TYR A 140 -7.64 3.21 -7.50
CA TYR A 140 -6.87 3.33 -6.26
C TYR A 140 -7.50 2.54 -5.11
N VAL A 141 -8.82 2.69 -4.88
CA VAL A 141 -9.54 1.95 -3.84
C VAL A 141 -9.51 0.45 -4.10
N GLU A 142 -9.78 0.05 -5.34
CA GLU A 142 -9.73 -1.35 -5.75
C GLU A 142 -8.32 -1.97 -5.55
N ALA A 143 -7.26 -1.24 -5.87
CA ALA A 143 -5.88 -1.67 -5.64
C ALA A 143 -5.59 -1.83 -4.13
N THR A 144 -6.06 -0.91 -3.30
CA THR A 144 -5.96 -1.01 -1.84
C THR A 144 -6.64 -2.27 -1.30
N LEU A 145 -7.84 -2.59 -1.82
CA LEU A 145 -8.58 -3.78 -1.42
C LEU A 145 -7.93 -5.08 -1.91
N ASP A 146 -7.38 -5.07 -3.13
CA ASP A 146 -6.62 -6.20 -3.67
C ASP A 146 -5.37 -6.49 -2.84
N ALA A 147 -4.63 -5.44 -2.46
CA ALA A 147 -3.47 -5.57 -1.57
C ALA A 147 -3.85 -6.18 -0.21
N LEU A 148 -4.93 -5.68 0.39
CA LEU A 148 -5.43 -6.17 1.68
C LEU A 148 -5.76 -7.66 1.65
N VAL A 149 -6.47 -8.10 0.60
CA VAL A 149 -6.84 -9.51 0.43
C VAL A 149 -5.62 -10.35 0.07
N GLY A 150 -4.81 -9.88 -0.87
CA GLY A 150 -3.60 -10.57 -1.33
C GLY A 150 -2.59 -10.79 -0.20
N GLU A 151 -2.28 -9.76 0.59
CA GLU A 151 -1.40 -9.91 1.76
C GLU A 151 -1.97 -10.86 2.82
N SER A 152 -3.28 -10.84 3.02
CA SER A 152 -3.93 -11.78 3.93
C SER A 152 -3.84 -13.21 3.45
N GLN A 153 -3.77 -13.45 2.13
CA GLN A 153 -3.67 -14.77 1.52
C GLN A 153 -2.25 -15.31 1.48
N ILE A 154 -1.24 -14.48 1.13
CA ILE A 154 0.12 -14.99 0.90
C ILE A 154 1.11 -14.62 2.01
N TYR A 155 1.04 -13.43 2.56
CA TYR A 155 2.03 -12.98 3.55
C TYR A 155 1.61 -13.34 4.98
N TYR A 156 0.35 -13.19 5.33
CA TYR A 156 -0.13 -13.47 6.69
C TYR A 156 0.06 -14.93 7.14
N PRO A 157 -0.22 -15.95 6.31
CA PRO A 157 0.04 -17.34 6.68
C PRO A 157 1.51 -17.62 6.99
N ASP A 158 2.45 -17.06 6.22
CA ASP A 158 3.88 -17.21 6.44
C ASP A 158 4.34 -16.48 7.72
N LEU A 159 3.86 -15.26 7.94
CA LEU A 159 4.09 -14.49 9.16
C LEU A 159 3.57 -15.23 10.40
N TYR A 160 2.36 -15.79 10.31
CA TYR A 160 1.76 -16.58 11.38
C TYR A 160 2.54 -17.86 11.65
N ALA A 161 2.99 -18.56 10.60
CA ALA A 161 3.83 -19.76 10.70
C ALA A 161 5.13 -19.45 11.46
N SER A 162 5.80 -18.36 11.07
CA SER A 162 7.05 -17.91 11.68
C SER A 162 6.88 -17.55 13.16
N MET A 163 5.88 -16.72 13.47
CA MET A 163 5.69 -16.19 14.84
C MET A 163 5.04 -17.20 15.80
N ARG A 164 4.17 -18.08 15.31
CA ARG A 164 3.43 -19.06 16.12
C ARG A 164 3.99 -20.49 15.99
N GLN A 165 5.04 -20.69 15.22
CA GLN A 165 5.66 -21.98 14.96
C GLN A 165 4.64 -23.04 14.51
N LYS A 166 3.66 -22.60 13.70
CA LYS A 166 2.61 -23.45 13.16
C LYS A 166 2.73 -23.52 11.63
N PRO A 167 3.11 -24.67 11.06
CA PRO A 167 3.28 -24.82 9.62
C PRO A 167 2.06 -24.37 8.81
N ILE A 168 2.29 -23.83 7.61
CA ILE A 168 1.21 -23.35 6.72
C ILE A 168 0.20 -24.47 6.43
N SER A 169 0.65 -25.71 6.26
CA SER A 169 -0.18 -26.90 6.03
C SER A 169 -1.20 -27.19 7.14
N GLU A 170 -0.96 -26.68 8.35
CA GLU A 170 -1.83 -26.87 9.51
C GLU A 170 -2.75 -25.69 9.79
N GLN A 171 -2.75 -24.65 8.95
CA GLN A 171 -3.48 -23.41 9.18
C GLN A 171 -4.93 -23.44 8.65
N GLY A 172 -5.36 -24.52 7.98
CA GLY A 172 -6.73 -24.69 7.51
C GLY A 172 -7.14 -23.81 6.32
N ILE A 173 -6.15 -23.35 5.53
CA ILE A 173 -6.37 -22.43 4.39
C ILE A 173 -6.45 -23.11 3.03
N GLY A 174 -6.41 -24.43 2.99
CA GLY A 174 -6.32 -25.22 1.75
C GLY A 174 -4.92 -25.22 1.16
N ASP A 175 -4.82 -25.37 -0.17
CA ASP A 175 -3.52 -25.29 -0.84
C ASP A 175 -3.08 -23.83 -0.95
N TYR A 176 -2.13 -23.48 -0.11
CA TYR A 176 -1.54 -22.14 -0.03
C TYR A 176 -1.03 -21.63 -1.38
N TRP A 177 -0.45 -22.53 -2.19
CA TRP A 177 0.17 -22.16 -3.44
C TRP A 177 -0.81 -21.89 -4.60
N THR A 178 -2.10 -22.15 -4.37
CA THR A 178 -3.17 -21.87 -5.34
C THR A 178 -4.04 -20.66 -5.00
N LEU A 179 -3.79 -20.01 -3.86
CA LEU A 179 -4.65 -18.91 -3.36
C LEU A 179 -4.74 -17.71 -4.32
N LEU A 180 -3.72 -17.51 -5.17
CA LEU A 180 -3.65 -16.42 -6.15
C LEU A 180 -3.62 -16.90 -7.61
N ASP A 181 -4.02 -18.15 -7.92
CA ASP A 181 -3.96 -18.68 -9.29
C ASP A 181 -4.75 -17.88 -10.32
N ASN A 182 -5.85 -17.25 -9.89
CA ASN A 182 -6.69 -16.43 -10.76
C ASN A 182 -6.46 -14.93 -10.57
N TYR A 183 -5.46 -14.53 -9.77
CA TYR A 183 -5.18 -13.13 -9.54
C TYR A 183 -4.45 -12.51 -10.76
N GLN A 184 -4.95 -11.35 -11.20
CA GLN A 184 -4.33 -10.56 -12.25
C GLN A 184 -3.86 -9.23 -11.68
N THR A 185 -2.59 -8.94 -11.86
CA THR A 185 -1.99 -7.69 -11.39
C THR A 185 -2.52 -6.50 -12.19
N ARG A 186 -2.78 -5.38 -11.50
CA ARG A 186 -3.20 -4.12 -12.11
C ARG A 186 -2.03 -3.40 -12.77
N THR A 187 -2.31 -2.65 -13.82
CA THR A 187 -1.30 -1.92 -14.59
C THR A 187 -1.63 -0.44 -14.79
N ASP A 188 -2.81 0.01 -14.32
CA ASP A 188 -3.21 1.39 -14.41
C ASP A 188 -2.41 2.28 -13.44
N GLU A 189 -2.27 3.56 -13.80
CA GLU A 189 -1.43 4.50 -13.08
C GLU A 189 -1.86 4.69 -11.62
N ALA A 190 -3.16 4.80 -11.36
CA ALA A 190 -3.67 5.02 -10.01
C ALA A 190 -3.38 3.83 -9.08
N SER A 191 -3.53 2.61 -9.58
CA SER A 191 -3.17 1.39 -8.85
C SER A 191 -1.67 1.32 -8.56
N LEU A 192 -0.82 1.72 -9.52
CA LEU A 192 0.64 1.70 -9.36
C LEU A 192 1.17 2.85 -8.49
N ARG A 193 0.34 3.85 -8.20
CA ARG A 193 0.61 4.89 -7.19
C ARG A 193 0.03 4.59 -5.82
N CYS A 194 -0.69 3.48 -5.67
CA CYS A 194 -1.17 2.98 -4.40
C CYS A 194 -0.03 2.25 -3.66
N ALA A 195 0.59 2.88 -2.66
CA ALA A 195 1.72 2.31 -1.94
C ALA A 195 1.42 0.93 -1.33
N PRO A 196 0.27 0.68 -0.66
CA PRO A 196 -0.08 -0.66 -0.19
C PRO A 196 -0.11 -1.71 -1.31
N TYR A 197 -0.56 -1.30 -2.50
CA TYR A 197 -0.61 -2.21 -3.64
C TYR A 197 0.77 -2.55 -4.20
N VAL A 198 1.65 -1.57 -4.29
CA VAL A 198 3.03 -1.82 -4.74
C VAL A 198 3.80 -2.65 -3.71
N ASP A 199 3.56 -2.44 -2.41
CA ASP A 199 4.09 -3.29 -1.33
C ASP A 199 3.60 -4.73 -1.43
N PHE A 200 2.34 -4.93 -1.79
CA PHE A 200 1.80 -6.25 -2.09
C PHE A 200 2.50 -6.86 -3.33
N LEU A 201 2.75 -6.11 -4.40
CA LEU A 201 3.46 -6.61 -5.58
C LEU A 201 4.88 -7.08 -5.24
N VAL A 202 5.59 -6.38 -4.34
CA VAL A 202 6.91 -6.82 -3.85
C VAL A 202 6.82 -8.19 -3.14
N LYS A 203 5.78 -8.41 -2.35
CA LYS A 203 5.54 -9.73 -1.70
C LYS A 203 5.08 -10.79 -2.70
N TYR A 204 4.25 -10.39 -3.66
CA TYR A 204 3.75 -11.25 -4.73
C TYR A 204 4.88 -11.83 -5.59
N MET A 205 5.90 -11.05 -5.96
CA MET A 205 7.03 -11.59 -6.74
C MET A 205 7.82 -12.66 -5.98
N VAL A 206 7.93 -12.55 -4.65
CA VAL A 206 8.57 -13.58 -3.81
C VAL A 206 7.71 -14.84 -3.77
N TYR A 207 6.39 -14.69 -3.59
CA TYR A 207 5.44 -15.79 -3.63
C TYR A 207 5.49 -16.54 -4.97
N GLU A 208 5.46 -15.83 -6.10
CA GLU A 208 5.54 -16.42 -7.44
C GLU A 208 6.87 -17.16 -7.69
N LYS A 209 7.98 -16.65 -7.16
CA LYS A 209 9.27 -17.34 -7.19
C LYS A 209 9.23 -18.63 -6.37
N ALA A 210 8.72 -18.54 -5.13
CA ALA A 210 8.63 -19.68 -4.22
C ALA A 210 7.72 -20.78 -4.78
N LYS A 211 6.54 -20.41 -5.30
CA LYS A 211 5.56 -21.31 -5.90
C LYS A 211 6.13 -22.23 -6.98
N LYS A 212 7.09 -21.73 -7.75
CA LYS A 212 7.76 -22.47 -8.85
C LYS A 212 8.92 -23.37 -8.37
N SER A 213 9.28 -23.30 -7.10
CA SER A 213 10.40 -24.04 -6.53
C SER A 213 9.98 -25.44 -6.03
N ALA A 214 10.87 -26.42 -6.16
CA ALA A 214 10.71 -27.73 -5.52
C ALA A 214 10.72 -27.65 -3.99
N ASP A 215 11.36 -26.61 -3.44
CA ASP A 215 11.52 -26.40 -1.99
C ASP A 215 10.44 -25.47 -1.40
N ARG A 216 9.34 -25.21 -2.13
CA ARG A 216 8.30 -24.25 -1.75
C ARG A 216 7.73 -24.48 -0.34
N ASP A 217 7.70 -25.72 0.12
CA ASP A 217 7.17 -26.10 1.44
C ASP A 217 8.02 -25.59 2.62
N ALA A 218 9.23 -25.07 2.34
CA ALA A 218 10.06 -24.39 3.34
C ALA A 218 9.55 -23.01 3.78
N GLY A 219 8.47 -22.49 3.16
CA GLY A 219 7.88 -21.18 3.43
C GLY A 219 8.53 -20.03 2.64
N LEU A 220 7.88 -18.86 2.63
CA LEU A 220 8.36 -17.70 1.89
C LEU A 220 9.70 -17.16 2.40
N GLY A 221 9.98 -17.29 3.69
CA GLY A 221 11.20 -16.80 4.31
C GLY A 221 12.48 -17.29 3.63
N LYS A 222 12.46 -18.54 3.09
CA LYS A 222 13.59 -19.09 2.33
C LYS A 222 13.85 -18.36 1.01
N PHE A 223 12.85 -17.74 0.44
CA PHE A 223 12.89 -17.10 -0.88
C PHE A 223 13.01 -15.59 -0.83
N LEU A 224 12.99 -15.01 0.38
CA LEU A 224 13.20 -13.59 0.55
C LEU A 224 14.59 -13.20 0.04
N PRO A 225 14.68 -12.21 -0.87
CA PRO A 225 15.98 -11.71 -1.29
C PRO A 225 16.67 -11.00 -0.11
N THR A 226 17.98 -11.15 -0.01
CA THR A 226 18.78 -10.61 1.09
C THR A 226 19.60 -9.37 0.69
N THR A 227 19.71 -9.12 -0.61
CA THR A 227 20.45 -7.99 -1.18
C THR A 227 19.55 -7.15 -2.08
N VAL A 228 19.95 -5.90 -2.30
CA VAL A 228 19.28 -5.02 -3.29
C VAL A 228 19.37 -5.64 -4.69
N GLU A 229 20.49 -6.23 -5.05
CA GLU A 229 20.71 -6.90 -6.34
C GLU A 229 19.72 -8.03 -6.58
N ASP A 230 19.55 -8.93 -5.60
CA ASP A 230 18.63 -10.07 -5.72
C ASP A 230 17.17 -9.60 -5.82
N THR A 231 16.80 -8.57 -5.04
CA THR A 231 15.46 -7.99 -5.07
C THR A 231 15.18 -7.33 -6.42
N TYR A 232 16.14 -6.54 -6.90
CA TYR A 232 16.06 -5.87 -8.19
C TYR A 232 15.93 -6.86 -9.35
N LYS A 233 16.79 -7.87 -9.39
CA LYS A 233 16.75 -8.91 -10.43
C LYS A 233 15.45 -9.72 -10.40
N LEU A 234 14.92 -9.99 -9.21
CA LEU A 234 13.64 -10.67 -9.07
C LEU A 234 12.49 -9.80 -9.60
N ALA A 235 12.48 -8.50 -9.35
CA ALA A 235 11.50 -7.58 -9.89
C ALA A 235 11.56 -7.55 -11.43
N VAL A 236 12.76 -7.44 -12.02
CA VAL A 236 12.96 -7.46 -13.48
C VAL A 236 12.51 -8.78 -14.11
N ALA A 237 12.67 -9.91 -13.41
CA ALA A 237 12.22 -11.22 -13.89
C ALA A 237 10.69 -11.40 -13.80
N THR A 238 10.01 -10.64 -12.93
CA THR A 238 8.59 -10.82 -12.63
C THR A 238 7.69 -9.82 -13.35
N PHE A 239 8.09 -8.56 -13.40
CA PHE A 239 7.25 -7.47 -13.90
C PHE A 239 7.79 -6.87 -15.20
N LYS A 240 6.93 -6.09 -15.86
CA LYS A 240 7.25 -5.35 -17.09
C LYS A 240 6.65 -3.95 -17.03
N ASP A 241 7.13 -3.10 -17.90
CA ASP A 241 6.56 -1.78 -18.17
C ASP A 241 6.34 -0.92 -16.92
N ALA A 242 5.15 -0.34 -16.76
CA ALA A 242 4.83 0.54 -15.64
C ALA A 242 4.85 -0.18 -14.28
N GLN A 243 4.48 -1.47 -14.24
CA GLN A 243 4.59 -2.25 -13.01
C GLN A 243 6.04 -2.40 -12.56
N LEU A 244 6.94 -2.69 -13.48
CA LEU A 244 8.37 -2.81 -13.18
C LEU A 244 8.92 -1.49 -12.69
N ASP A 245 8.55 -0.38 -13.34
CA ASP A 245 8.95 0.97 -12.92
C ASP A 245 8.54 1.24 -11.47
N ALA A 246 7.26 1.06 -11.13
CA ALA A 246 6.73 1.29 -9.79
C ALA A 246 7.36 0.36 -8.73
N VAL A 247 7.52 -0.92 -9.05
CA VAL A 247 8.11 -1.90 -8.11
C VAL A 247 9.59 -1.62 -7.88
N LEU A 248 10.38 -1.32 -8.92
CA LEU A 248 11.79 -0.97 -8.76
C LEU A 248 11.97 0.31 -7.97
N PHE A 249 11.16 1.33 -8.25
CA PHE A 249 11.15 2.55 -7.47
C PHE A 249 10.91 2.25 -5.97
N ARG A 250 9.91 1.45 -5.65
CA ARG A 250 9.59 1.06 -4.26
C ARG A 250 10.73 0.30 -3.60
N VAL A 251 11.30 -0.69 -4.30
CA VAL A 251 12.44 -1.48 -3.80
C VAL A 251 13.63 -0.57 -3.50
N LEU A 252 14.01 0.30 -4.44
CA LEU A 252 15.14 1.20 -4.27
C LEU A 252 14.91 2.20 -3.13
N THR A 253 13.71 2.78 -3.03
CA THR A 253 13.33 3.67 -1.93
C THR A 253 13.49 2.99 -0.57
N ASP A 254 13.03 1.75 -0.44
CA ASP A 254 13.15 0.99 0.81
C ASP A 254 14.60 0.78 1.22
N TYR A 255 15.49 0.46 0.28
CA TYR A 255 16.92 0.29 0.56
C TYR A 255 17.61 1.61 0.91
N VAL A 256 17.27 2.72 0.24
CA VAL A 256 17.76 4.06 0.59
C VAL A 256 17.37 4.44 2.01
N VAL A 257 16.09 4.27 2.36
CA VAL A 257 15.57 4.60 3.70
C VAL A 257 16.19 3.74 4.80
N GLN A 258 16.54 2.49 4.50
CA GLN A 258 17.25 1.63 5.45
C GLN A 258 18.71 2.03 5.67
N GLY A 259 19.30 2.82 4.77
CA GLY A 259 20.68 3.31 4.88
C GLY A 259 21.75 2.21 4.80
N LYS A 260 21.41 1.05 4.23
CA LYS A 260 22.34 -0.09 4.10
C LYS A 260 22.91 -0.18 2.70
N ASN A 261 24.24 -0.41 2.59
CA ASN A 261 24.93 -0.64 1.31
C ASN A 261 24.66 0.47 0.28
N ILE A 262 24.73 1.71 0.70
CA ILE A 262 24.36 2.89 -0.11
C ILE A 262 25.09 2.91 -1.47
N GLU A 263 26.39 2.63 -1.53
CA GLU A 263 27.15 2.56 -2.79
C GLU A 263 26.58 1.54 -3.78
N GLU A 264 26.11 0.41 -3.28
CA GLU A 264 25.47 -0.60 -4.11
C GLU A 264 24.08 -0.13 -4.58
N VAL A 265 23.32 0.53 -3.71
CA VAL A 265 22.01 1.10 -4.02
C VAL A 265 22.13 2.19 -5.09
N GLU A 266 23.13 3.08 -5.00
CA GLU A 266 23.43 4.11 -6.02
C GLU A 266 23.64 3.50 -7.40
N ARG A 267 24.38 2.40 -7.49
CA ARG A 267 24.60 1.69 -8.76
C ARG A 267 23.27 1.17 -9.35
N TRP A 268 22.42 0.62 -8.53
CA TRP A 268 21.10 0.12 -8.98
C TRP A 268 20.14 1.24 -9.32
N ILE A 269 20.19 2.37 -8.63
CA ILE A 269 19.44 3.59 -8.99
C ILE A 269 19.88 4.09 -10.37
N ALA A 270 21.18 4.11 -10.66
CA ALA A 270 21.70 4.51 -11.97
C ALA A 270 21.22 3.56 -13.08
N ASP A 271 21.26 2.24 -12.84
CA ASP A 271 20.75 1.23 -13.78
C ASP A 271 19.25 1.39 -14.03
N TYR A 272 18.46 1.58 -12.97
CA TYR A 272 17.03 1.84 -13.04
C TYR A 272 16.70 3.07 -13.89
N LYS A 273 17.35 4.21 -13.62
CA LYS A 273 17.13 5.45 -14.37
C LYS A 273 17.45 5.32 -15.84
N GLN A 274 18.48 4.55 -16.17
CA GLN A 274 18.89 4.33 -17.55
C GLN A 274 17.95 3.38 -18.32
N LYS A 275 17.43 2.32 -17.66
CA LYS A 275 16.79 1.21 -18.37
C LYS A 275 15.28 1.13 -18.20
N TYR A 276 14.77 1.46 -17.01
CA TYR A 276 13.41 1.09 -16.64
C TYR A 276 12.54 2.27 -16.22
N ASN A 277 13.15 3.39 -15.81
CA ASN A 277 12.40 4.55 -15.33
C ASN A 277 11.57 5.18 -16.45
N LYS A 278 10.25 5.15 -16.28
CA LYS A 278 9.25 5.79 -17.13
C LYS A 278 8.66 7.03 -16.47
N ASP A 279 8.39 6.95 -15.17
CA ASP A 279 7.92 8.09 -14.39
C ASP A 279 9.11 8.92 -13.87
N LYS A 280 9.31 10.08 -14.50
CA LYS A 280 10.42 10.98 -14.16
C LYS A 280 10.36 11.53 -12.73
N GLU A 281 9.18 11.53 -12.12
CA GLU A 281 9.00 11.92 -10.73
C GLU A 281 9.72 10.95 -9.80
N TYR A 282 9.63 9.65 -10.06
CA TYR A 282 10.34 8.62 -9.29
C TYR A 282 11.86 8.82 -9.29
N ALA A 283 12.43 9.19 -10.44
CA ALA A 283 13.86 9.47 -10.51
C ALA A 283 14.25 10.69 -9.66
N LYS A 284 13.44 11.76 -9.69
CA LYS A 284 13.68 12.97 -8.86
C LYS A 284 13.60 12.65 -7.37
N ILE A 285 12.62 11.85 -6.96
CA ILE A 285 12.46 11.45 -5.56
C ILE A 285 13.68 10.64 -5.07
N LEU A 286 14.16 9.69 -5.88
CA LEU A 286 15.36 8.93 -5.54
C LEU A 286 16.57 9.85 -5.41
N ASP A 287 16.72 10.88 -6.28
CA ASP A 287 17.79 11.86 -6.18
C ASP A 287 17.73 12.68 -4.88
N LEU A 288 16.53 13.05 -4.46
CA LEU A 288 16.32 13.77 -3.19
C LEU A 288 16.60 12.91 -1.96
N LEU A 289 16.23 11.64 -2.00
CA LEU A 289 16.46 10.70 -0.90
C LEU A 289 17.95 10.35 -0.72
N MET A 290 18.75 10.51 -1.77
CA MET A 290 20.21 10.23 -1.74
C MET A 290 21.06 11.43 -1.32
N GLN A 291 20.49 12.61 -1.12
CA GLN A 291 21.17 13.81 -0.61
C GLN A 291 21.24 13.82 0.91
#